data_e9ba640f365e36bf751d5fdb51e3e85a
#
_entry.id   e9ba640f365e36bf751d5fdb51e3e85a
#
_cell.length_a   1.000
_cell.length_b   1.000
_cell.length_c   1.000
_cell.angle_alpha   90.00
_cell.angle_beta   90.00
_cell.angle_gamma   90.00
#
_symmetry.space_group_name_H-M   'P 1'
#
loop_
_entity.id
_entity.type
_entity.pdbx_description
1 polymer ?
#
loop_
_entity_poly.entity_id
_entity_poly.type
_entity_poly.pdbx_seq_one_letter_code
_entity_poly.pdbx_strand_id
1 'polypeptide(L)'
;MMTPEFFMEIEKKTFSPYAQLTSASKGRERPEETSPVRTAYQRDRDRIIHSKSFRRLMHKTQVFLSPVDEHYRTRMTHTLEVTQIARIVARALRLNEDLTEAIALGHDLGHTPFGHAGEEALRTCYDPTFRHAKQSLRVVDRLENDGEGLNLTFEVRDGILNHSGKALAATLEGRIVKFADRIAYINSDIDDAIRGGILSLSDIPSDLLEILGEGYSERINRMVLSLVEGSTDKNEIVMTEPVGEATERLRAFLTDRVYINSAAKSEEHKAKDLLVSLYGYYIDRPDELPPLYRRIAEEDGIKTSVADFISCMTDRYAVDLFRRLFIPDVWRGGAV
;
A
#
# COMPACT_ATOMS: atom_id res chain seq x y z
N MET A 1 15.48 -32.68 -4.05
CA MET A 1 15.05 -31.38 -3.46
C MET A 1 14.86 -30.42 -4.62
N MET A 2 13.76 -29.67 -4.67
CA MET A 2 13.59 -28.60 -5.66
C MET A 2 14.42 -27.39 -5.22
N THR A 3 15.39 -27.01 -6.05
CA THR A 3 16.29 -25.87 -5.78
C THR A 3 15.80 -24.61 -6.52
N PRO A 4 16.32 -23.42 -6.20
CA PRO A 4 16.01 -22.21 -6.96
C PRO A 4 16.30 -22.35 -8.46
N GLU A 5 17.38 -23.02 -8.82
CA GLU A 5 17.76 -23.27 -10.22
C GLU A 5 16.71 -24.09 -10.96
N PHE A 6 16.11 -25.08 -10.28
CA PHE A 6 15.01 -25.87 -10.85
C PHE A 6 13.78 -24.99 -11.14
N PHE A 7 13.41 -24.08 -10.22
CA PHE A 7 12.32 -23.14 -10.45
C PHE A 7 12.63 -22.17 -11.58
N MET A 8 13.85 -21.63 -11.66
CA MET A 8 14.26 -20.76 -12.76
C MET A 8 14.22 -21.45 -14.14
N GLU A 9 14.48 -22.76 -14.20
CA GLU A 9 14.32 -23.53 -15.46
C GLU A 9 12.85 -23.75 -15.82
N ILE A 10 11.95 -23.87 -14.84
CA ILE A 10 10.51 -23.91 -15.07
C ILE A 10 10.04 -22.55 -15.61
N GLU A 11 10.46 -21.44 -14.99
CA GLU A 11 10.13 -20.08 -15.45
C GLU A 11 10.46 -19.92 -16.94
N LYS A 12 11.66 -20.26 -17.36
CA LYS A 12 12.10 -20.16 -18.76
C LYS A 12 11.22 -20.95 -19.74
N LYS A 13 10.63 -22.07 -19.30
CA LYS A 13 9.82 -22.95 -20.15
C LYS A 13 8.35 -22.60 -20.19
N THR A 14 7.83 -21.97 -19.11
CA THR A 14 6.40 -21.82 -18.91
C THR A 14 5.93 -20.38 -18.91
N PHE A 15 6.79 -19.43 -18.59
CA PHE A 15 6.41 -18.02 -18.53
C PHE A 15 6.28 -17.38 -19.91
N SER A 16 5.53 -16.31 -19.95
CA SER A 16 5.41 -15.43 -21.10
C SER A 16 6.79 -14.86 -21.47
N PRO A 17 7.07 -14.57 -22.76
CA PRO A 17 8.30 -13.88 -23.16
C PRO A 17 8.43 -12.46 -22.57
N TYR A 18 7.36 -11.91 -22.03
CA TYR A 18 7.31 -10.60 -21.38
C TYR A 18 7.48 -10.65 -19.86
N ALA A 19 7.53 -11.85 -19.28
CA ALA A 19 7.68 -12.03 -17.83
C ALA A 19 9.09 -11.65 -17.36
N GLN A 20 9.18 -11.08 -16.17
CA GLN A 20 10.45 -10.91 -15.48
C GLN A 20 10.91 -12.25 -14.90
N LEU A 21 11.91 -12.86 -15.51
CA LEU A 21 12.52 -14.08 -14.99
C LEU A 21 13.37 -13.79 -13.75
N THR A 22 13.36 -14.69 -12.77
CA THR A 22 14.22 -14.59 -11.59
C THR A 22 15.70 -14.58 -11.97
N SER A 23 16.08 -15.37 -12.99
CA SER A 23 17.48 -15.44 -13.51
C SER A 23 17.93 -14.15 -14.22
N ALA A 24 16.99 -13.26 -14.59
CA ALA A 24 17.27 -11.98 -15.24
C ALA A 24 17.10 -10.77 -14.28
N SER A 25 16.97 -11.02 -12.98
CA SER A 25 16.89 -9.95 -11.98
C SER A 25 18.16 -9.10 -11.99
N LYS A 26 17.99 -7.78 -11.81
CA LYS A 26 19.10 -6.84 -11.60
C LYS A 26 19.75 -6.98 -10.21
N GLY A 27 19.17 -7.84 -9.37
CA GLY A 27 19.73 -8.18 -8.06
C GLY A 27 19.42 -7.15 -6.99
N ARG A 28 20.25 -7.17 -5.94
CA ARG A 28 20.13 -6.38 -4.71
C ARG A 28 21.21 -5.33 -4.64
N GLU A 29 21.00 -4.27 -3.85
CA GLU A 29 22.05 -3.26 -3.62
C GLU A 29 23.26 -3.83 -2.87
N ARG A 30 23.01 -4.65 -1.85
CA ARG A 30 24.07 -5.33 -1.09
C ARG A 30 24.10 -6.80 -1.48
N PRO A 31 25.25 -7.30 -1.98
CA PRO A 31 25.42 -8.73 -2.28
C PRO A 31 25.16 -9.60 -1.04
N GLU A 32 24.54 -10.75 -1.23
CA GLU A 32 24.29 -11.73 -0.18
C GLU A 32 24.29 -13.17 -0.73
N GLU A 33 24.43 -14.13 0.16
CA GLU A 33 24.37 -15.54 -0.20
C GLU A 33 22.98 -15.93 -0.73
N THR A 34 22.97 -16.81 -1.72
CA THR A 34 21.72 -17.37 -2.27
C THR A 34 21.09 -18.34 -1.27
N SER A 35 19.77 -18.44 -1.30
CA SER A 35 19.07 -19.47 -0.51
C SER A 35 19.12 -20.82 -1.22
N PRO A 36 19.29 -21.92 -0.48
CA PRO A 36 19.28 -23.26 -1.10
C PRO A 36 17.90 -23.73 -1.56
N VAL A 37 16.82 -23.05 -1.15
CA VAL A 37 15.43 -23.49 -1.41
C VAL A 37 14.50 -22.40 -1.92
N ARG A 38 14.88 -21.10 -1.87
CA ARG A 38 14.04 -19.98 -2.24
C ARG A 38 14.66 -19.15 -3.35
N THR A 39 13.84 -18.77 -4.32
CA THR A 39 14.22 -17.76 -5.34
C THR A 39 14.42 -16.38 -4.69
N ALA A 40 15.00 -15.43 -5.44
CA ALA A 40 15.23 -14.07 -4.96
C ALA A 40 13.91 -13.38 -4.57
N TYR A 41 12.86 -13.52 -5.40
CA TYR A 41 11.54 -12.89 -5.15
C TYR A 41 10.79 -13.54 -3.99
N GLN A 42 10.90 -14.85 -3.80
CA GLN A 42 10.38 -15.53 -2.61
C GLN A 42 11.02 -15.03 -1.32
N ARG A 43 12.34 -14.78 -1.34
CA ARG A 43 13.02 -14.17 -0.19
C ARG A 43 12.55 -12.75 0.09
N ASP A 44 12.27 -11.97 -0.95
CA ASP A 44 11.77 -10.61 -0.79
C ASP A 44 10.37 -10.60 -0.18
N ARG A 45 9.48 -11.46 -0.66
CA ARG A 45 8.17 -11.69 -0.06
C ARG A 45 8.27 -12.02 1.43
N ASP A 46 9.12 -12.98 1.79
CA ASP A 46 9.30 -13.40 3.18
C ASP A 46 9.80 -12.25 4.06
N ARG A 47 10.76 -11.45 3.58
CA ARG A 47 11.27 -10.26 4.29
C ARG A 47 10.19 -9.22 4.53
N ILE A 48 9.35 -8.98 3.53
CA ILE A 48 8.21 -8.04 3.65
C ILE A 48 7.23 -8.54 4.71
N ILE A 49 6.79 -9.79 4.65
CA ILE A 49 5.83 -10.37 5.60
C ILE A 49 6.37 -10.32 7.04
N HIS A 50 7.66 -10.56 7.23
CA HIS A 50 8.28 -10.54 8.56
C HIS A 50 8.65 -9.14 9.07
N SER A 51 8.48 -8.09 8.27
CA SER A 51 8.79 -6.71 8.65
C SER A 51 7.85 -6.17 9.73
N LYS A 52 8.31 -5.19 10.50
CA LYS A 52 7.50 -4.48 11.49
C LYS A 52 6.42 -3.66 10.81
N SER A 53 6.72 -3.06 9.66
CA SER A 53 5.78 -2.23 8.90
C SER A 53 4.62 -3.04 8.34
N PHE A 54 4.86 -4.27 7.88
CA PHE A 54 3.78 -5.14 7.42
C PHE A 54 2.78 -5.44 8.55
N ARG A 55 3.26 -5.79 9.76
CA ARG A 55 2.38 -6.01 10.92
C ARG A 55 1.57 -4.78 11.30
N ARG A 56 2.16 -3.56 11.14
CA ARG A 56 1.46 -2.29 11.46
C ARG A 56 0.27 -2.01 10.54
N LEU A 57 0.21 -2.59 9.32
CA LEU A 57 -0.93 -2.44 8.42
C LEU A 57 -2.25 -2.93 9.03
N MET A 58 -2.20 -3.87 9.98
CA MET A 58 -3.39 -4.34 10.71
C MET A 58 -4.08 -3.21 11.52
N HIS A 59 -3.32 -2.19 11.91
CA HIS A 59 -3.77 -1.10 12.77
C HIS A 59 -3.73 0.27 12.08
N LYS A 60 -3.81 0.28 10.75
CA LYS A 60 -3.96 1.48 9.92
C LYS A 60 -5.27 1.41 9.17
N THR A 61 -6.01 2.50 9.19
CA THR A 61 -7.27 2.67 8.48
C THR A 61 -7.05 2.65 6.96
N GLN A 62 -8.00 2.06 6.22
CA GLN A 62 -8.00 2.11 4.75
C GLN A 62 -8.66 3.42 4.26
N VAL A 63 -9.95 3.62 4.46
CA VAL A 63 -10.69 4.79 3.99
C VAL A 63 -11.40 5.53 5.11
N PHE A 64 -12.11 4.84 6.01
CA PHE A 64 -12.90 5.46 7.07
C PHE A 64 -12.14 5.46 8.39
N LEU A 65 -12.00 6.64 9.02
CA LEU A 65 -11.29 6.79 10.28
C LEU A 65 -11.96 6.00 11.39
N SER A 66 -11.23 5.00 11.89
CA SER A 66 -11.50 4.29 13.13
C SER A 66 -12.99 3.97 13.39
N PRO A 67 -13.67 3.27 12.48
CA PRO A 67 -15.03 2.86 12.73
C PRO A 67 -15.06 1.95 13.97
N VAL A 68 -16.09 2.09 14.81
CA VAL A 68 -16.29 1.25 16.01
C VAL A 68 -16.54 -0.21 15.62
N ASP A 69 -16.97 -0.45 14.39
CA ASP A 69 -17.30 -1.76 13.85
C ASP A 69 -16.05 -2.45 13.30
N GLU A 70 -15.76 -3.66 13.76
CA GLU A 70 -14.63 -4.51 13.35
C GLU A 70 -14.76 -5.06 11.91
N HIS A 71 -15.88 -4.83 11.22
CA HIS A 71 -16.12 -5.28 9.86
C HIS A 71 -15.54 -4.39 8.77
N TYR A 72 -15.03 -3.20 9.12
CA TYR A 72 -14.36 -2.34 8.14
C TYR A 72 -12.95 -2.83 7.81
N ARG A 73 -12.51 -2.56 6.59
CA ARG A 73 -11.21 -3.00 6.09
C ARG A 73 -10.07 -2.22 6.71
N THR A 74 -9.04 -2.96 7.12
CA THR A 74 -7.71 -2.42 7.47
C THR A 74 -6.81 -2.45 6.25
N ARG A 75 -5.67 -1.74 6.31
CA ARG A 75 -4.67 -1.83 5.24
C ARG A 75 -4.10 -3.23 5.05
N MET A 76 -4.05 -4.05 6.10
CA MET A 76 -3.64 -5.45 6.00
C MET A 76 -4.61 -6.25 5.13
N THR A 77 -5.91 -6.14 5.39
CA THR A 77 -6.92 -6.87 4.60
C THR A 77 -6.96 -6.39 3.16
N HIS A 78 -6.88 -5.07 2.91
CA HIS A 78 -6.72 -4.51 1.58
C HIS A 78 -5.48 -5.05 0.87
N THR A 79 -4.30 -5.06 1.52
CA THR A 79 -3.06 -5.60 0.94
C THR A 79 -3.22 -7.06 0.53
N LEU A 80 -3.95 -7.86 1.30
CA LEU A 80 -4.24 -9.26 0.95
C LEU A 80 -5.20 -9.36 -0.24
N GLU A 81 -6.23 -8.49 -0.34
CA GLU A 81 -7.13 -8.41 -1.50
C GLU A 81 -6.35 -8.04 -2.78
N VAL A 82 -5.48 -7.03 -2.71
CA VAL A 82 -4.59 -6.64 -3.81
C VAL A 82 -3.70 -7.80 -4.23
N THR A 83 -3.09 -8.47 -3.27
CA THR A 83 -2.19 -9.60 -3.52
C THR A 83 -2.91 -10.75 -4.22
N GLN A 84 -4.11 -11.10 -3.76
CA GLN A 84 -4.92 -12.16 -4.35
C GLN A 84 -5.30 -11.82 -5.80
N ILE A 85 -5.77 -10.59 -6.07
CA ILE A 85 -6.13 -10.14 -7.43
C ILE A 85 -4.90 -10.14 -8.35
N ALA A 86 -3.80 -9.53 -7.89
CA ALA A 86 -2.58 -9.42 -8.68
C ALA A 86 -2.01 -10.79 -9.07
N ARG A 87 -1.99 -11.75 -8.14
CA ARG A 87 -1.50 -13.10 -8.39
C ARG A 87 -2.35 -13.86 -9.41
N ILE A 88 -3.69 -13.72 -9.36
CA ILE A 88 -4.58 -14.35 -10.37
C ILE A 88 -4.26 -13.82 -11.76
N VAL A 89 -4.12 -12.49 -11.91
CA VAL A 89 -3.78 -11.87 -13.21
C VAL A 89 -2.39 -12.32 -13.68
N ALA A 90 -1.37 -12.28 -12.81
CA ALA A 90 -0.02 -12.71 -13.16
C ALA A 90 0.01 -14.17 -13.63
N ARG A 91 -0.68 -15.07 -12.90
CA ARG A 91 -0.79 -16.48 -13.29
C ARG A 91 -1.49 -16.67 -14.62
N ALA A 92 -2.62 -16.00 -14.86
CA ALA A 92 -3.37 -16.08 -16.12
C ALA A 92 -2.54 -15.61 -17.33
N LEU A 93 -1.71 -14.57 -17.14
CA LEU A 93 -0.81 -14.02 -18.16
C LEU A 93 0.55 -14.75 -18.26
N ARG A 94 0.76 -15.80 -17.44
CA ARG A 94 2.04 -16.53 -17.34
C ARG A 94 3.22 -15.62 -16.99
N LEU A 95 2.99 -14.62 -16.14
CA LEU A 95 4.01 -13.73 -15.57
C LEU A 95 4.53 -14.28 -14.23
N ASN A 96 5.54 -13.63 -13.66
CA ASN A 96 6.16 -14.08 -12.41
C ASN A 96 5.29 -13.78 -11.19
N GLU A 97 4.59 -14.82 -10.72
CA GLU A 97 3.67 -14.71 -9.57
C GLU A 97 4.39 -14.36 -8.26
N ASP A 98 5.60 -14.91 -8.03
CA ASP A 98 6.39 -14.61 -6.82
C ASP A 98 6.83 -13.13 -6.77
N LEU A 99 7.23 -12.56 -7.91
CA LEU A 99 7.54 -11.14 -8.02
C LEU A 99 6.31 -10.27 -7.78
N THR A 100 5.20 -10.63 -8.42
CA THR A 100 3.93 -9.90 -8.28
C THR A 100 3.45 -9.90 -6.82
N GLU A 101 3.53 -11.04 -6.13
CA GLU A 101 3.18 -11.18 -4.72
C GLU A 101 4.05 -10.31 -3.82
N ALA A 102 5.37 -10.33 -4.02
CA ALA A 102 6.29 -9.52 -3.23
C ALA A 102 6.01 -8.01 -3.38
N ILE A 103 5.76 -7.53 -4.60
CA ILE A 103 5.40 -6.13 -4.85
C ILE A 103 4.07 -5.78 -4.18
N ALA A 104 3.04 -6.63 -4.36
CA ALA A 104 1.71 -6.39 -3.82
C ALA A 104 1.71 -6.35 -2.27
N LEU A 105 2.45 -7.23 -1.61
CA LEU A 105 2.60 -7.21 -0.15
C LEU A 105 3.37 -5.97 0.36
N GLY A 106 4.25 -5.42 -0.47
CA GLY A 106 5.11 -4.29 -0.10
C GLY A 106 4.56 -2.92 -0.45
N HIS A 107 3.53 -2.81 -1.29
CA HIS A 107 3.13 -1.55 -1.92
C HIS A 107 2.73 -0.45 -0.91
N ASP A 108 2.05 -0.81 0.17
CA ASP A 108 1.43 0.10 1.15
C ASP A 108 2.20 0.25 2.48
N LEU A 109 3.41 -0.31 2.61
CA LEU A 109 4.18 -0.33 3.87
C LEU A 109 4.47 1.06 4.44
N GLY A 110 4.61 2.07 3.59
CA GLY A 110 4.90 3.46 3.94
C GLY A 110 3.66 4.33 4.09
N HIS A 111 2.46 3.76 4.06
CA HIS A 111 1.26 4.56 4.25
C HIS A 111 1.21 5.17 5.65
N THR A 112 0.79 6.43 5.73
CA THR A 112 0.67 7.18 6.98
C THR A 112 -0.49 6.67 7.84
N PRO A 113 -0.51 6.93 9.16
CA PRO A 113 -1.72 6.79 9.95
C PRO A 113 -2.83 7.68 9.35
N PHE A 114 -4.07 7.26 9.50
CA PHE A 114 -5.26 7.95 8.98
C PHE A 114 -5.31 8.06 7.45
N GLY A 115 -4.64 7.21 6.72
CA GLY A 115 -4.74 7.13 5.29
C GLY A 115 -4.38 8.43 4.55
N HIS A 116 -5.26 8.90 3.69
CA HIS A 116 -5.03 10.13 2.91
C HIS A 116 -4.94 11.40 3.74
N ALA A 117 -5.64 11.47 4.88
CA ALA A 117 -5.54 12.62 5.79
C ALA A 117 -4.12 12.77 6.36
N GLY A 118 -3.48 11.65 6.70
CA GLY A 118 -2.09 11.66 7.15
C GLY A 118 -1.09 12.00 6.05
N GLU A 119 -1.33 11.52 4.84
CA GLU A 119 -0.50 11.89 3.68
C GLU A 119 -0.60 13.40 3.40
N GLU A 120 -1.80 13.97 3.48
CA GLU A 120 -2.02 15.42 3.34
C GLU A 120 -1.38 16.23 4.49
N ALA A 121 -1.42 15.71 5.71
CA ALA A 121 -0.73 16.33 6.84
C ALA A 121 0.78 16.46 6.55
N LEU A 122 1.44 15.37 6.10
CA LEU A 122 2.86 15.41 5.77
C LEU A 122 3.16 16.28 4.53
N ARG A 123 2.26 16.36 3.54
CA ARG A 123 2.40 17.35 2.46
C ARG A 123 2.36 18.78 2.96
N THR A 124 1.61 19.04 4.01
CA THR A 124 1.47 20.39 4.58
C THR A 124 2.68 20.79 5.41
N CYS A 125 3.20 19.91 6.28
CA CYS A 125 4.23 20.24 7.25
C CYS A 125 5.65 19.79 6.89
N TYR A 126 5.81 18.85 5.97
CA TYR A 126 7.11 18.28 5.60
C TYR A 126 7.50 18.56 4.15
N ASP A 127 6.84 17.92 3.18
CA ASP A 127 7.17 18.00 1.75
C ASP A 127 5.89 17.95 0.90
N PRO A 128 5.57 19.02 0.13
CA PRO A 128 4.38 19.03 -0.75
C PRO A 128 4.34 17.88 -1.76
N THR A 129 5.46 17.24 -2.04
CA THR A 129 5.57 16.09 -2.94
C THR A 129 5.52 14.74 -2.23
N PHE A 130 5.24 14.72 -0.93
CA PHE A 130 5.16 13.49 -0.14
C PHE A 130 4.09 12.54 -0.72
N ARG A 131 4.45 11.27 -0.88
CA ARG A 131 3.57 10.20 -1.33
C ARG A 131 3.90 8.90 -0.63
N HIS A 132 2.87 8.13 -0.25
CA HIS A 132 3.03 6.84 0.40
C HIS A 132 3.91 5.87 -0.40
N ALA A 133 3.85 5.87 -1.73
CA ALA A 133 4.68 4.99 -2.56
C ALA A 133 6.19 5.27 -2.40
N LYS A 134 6.59 6.55 -2.35
CA LYS A 134 7.97 6.93 -2.03
C LYS A 134 8.36 6.51 -0.61
N GLN A 135 7.43 6.69 0.33
CA GLN A 135 7.62 6.28 1.71
C GLN A 135 7.67 4.77 1.86
N SER A 136 6.89 4.00 1.09
CA SER A 136 6.97 2.53 1.07
C SER A 136 8.35 2.05 0.63
N LEU A 137 8.91 2.67 -0.43
CA LEU A 137 10.29 2.40 -0.84
C LEU A 137 11.28 2.75 0.29
N ARG A 138 11.13 3.92 0.92
CA ARG A 138 12.00 4.34 2.03
C ARG A 138 11.92 3.40 3.23
N VAL A 139 10.72 2.87 3.53
CA VAL A 139 10.54 1.87 4.59
C VAL A 139 11.37 0.62 4.31
N VAL A 140 11.29 0.08 3.11
CA VAL A 140 12.01 -1.16 2.77
C VAL A 140 13.50 -0.96 2.55
N ASP A 141 13.93 0.23 2.15
CA ASP A 141 15.34 0.54 1.90
C ASP A 141 16.07 1.02 3.16
N ARG A 142 15.35 1.70 4.09
CA ARG A 142 16.01 2.48 5.14
C ARG A 142 15.45 2.27 6.55
N LEU A 143 14.14 2.04 6.74
CA LEU A 143 13.56 2.09 8.08
C LEU A 143 13.43 0.71 8.75
N GLU A 144 13.23 -0.34 7.98
CA GLU A 144 13.17 -1.69 8.53
C GLU A 144 14.57 -2.20 8.94
N ASN A 145 14.58 -3.28 9.70
CA ASN A 145 15.80 -3.94 10.14
C ASN A 145 16.77 -2.97 10.84
N ASP A 146 16.23 -2.17 11.77
CA ASP A 146 16.94 -1.19 12.59
C ASP A 146 17.78 -0.16 11.78
N GLY A 147 17.27 0.23 10.60
CA GLY A 147 17.88 1.22 9.74
C GLY A 147 18.68 0.66 8.56
N GLU A 148 18.87 -0.65 8.50
CA GLU A 148 19.59 -1.33 7.42
C GLU A 148 18.73 -1.61 6.18
N GLY A 149 17.41 -1.52 6.31
CA GLY A 149 16.47 -1.89 5.27
C GLY A 149 16.39 -3.39 5.00
N LEU A 150 15.50 -3.78 4.10
CA LEU A 150 15.23 -5.18 3.77
C LEU A 150 16.14 -5.74 2.66
N ASN A 151 16.92 -4.90 1.98
CA ASN A 151 17.77 -5.29 0.86
C ASN A 151 17.01 -6.09 -0.21
N LEU A 152 15.89 -5.54 -0.70
CA LEU A 152 15.05 -6.16 -1.72
C LEU A 152 15.67 -6.06 -3.11
N THR A 153 15.23 -6.89 -4.04
CA THR A 153 15.62 -6.81 -5.44
C THR A 153 15.14 -5.53 -6.10
N PHE A 154 15.82 -5.12 -7.17
CA PHE A 154 15.46 -3.92 -7.93
C PHE A 154 14.00 -3.96 -8.39
N GLU A 155 13.54 -5.09 -8.91
CA GLU A 155 12.20 -5.25 -9.48
C GLU A 155 11.10 -5.08 -8.44
N VAL A 156 11.31 -5.59 -7.23
CA VAL A 156 10.36 -5.42 -6.11
C VAL A 156 10.34 -3.96 -5.67
N ARG A 157 11.49 -3.32 -5.52
CA ARG A 157 11.63 -1.91 -5.13
C ARG A 157 10.99 -0.98 -6.17
N ASP A 158 11.25 -1.22 -7.45
CA ASP A 158 10.67 -0.46 -8.56
C ASP A 158 9.14 -0.62 -8.61
N GLY A 159 8.64 -1.83 -8.43
CA GLY A 159 7.21 -2.11 -8.35
C GLY A 159 6.53 -1.39 -7.18
N ILE A 160 7.12 -1.43 -5.99
CA ILE A 160 6.65 -0.69 -4.81
C ILE A 160 6.60 0.81 -5.07
N LEU A 161 7.65 1.39 -5.66
CA LEU A 161 7.69 2.83 -5.93
C LEU A 161 6.64 3.29 -6.95
N ASN A 162 6.38 2.46 -7.97
CA ASN A 162 5.59 2.82 -9.15
C ASN A 162 4.18 2.21 -9.16
N HIS A 163 3.72 1.60 -8.04
CA HIS A 163 2.36 1.06 -7.97
C HIS A 163 1.28 2.15 -8.06
N SER A 164 1.62 3.40 -7.75
CA SER A 164 0.68 4.54 -7.80
C SER A 164 1.26 5.72 -8.60
N GLY A 165 0.38 6.68 -8.97
CA GLY A 165 0.78 7.87 -9.72
C GLY A 165 0.91 7.63 -11.23
N LYS A 166 1.68 8.49 -11.93
CA LYS A 166 1.78 8.48 -13.42
C LYS A 166 2.87 7.55 -13.97
N ALA A 167 3.91 7.29 -13.20
CA ALA A 167 5.00 6.42 -13.61
C ALA A 167 4.52 4.96 -13.76
N LEU A 168 5.18 4.22 -14.63
CA LEU A 168 4.96 2.79 -14.82
C LEU A 168 6.15 2.03 -14.25
N ALA A 169 5.86 0.92 -13.58
CA ALA A 169 6.89 -0.02 -13.17
C ALA A 169 7.61 -0.61 -14.40
N ALA A 170 8.88 -0.94 -14.23
CA ALA A 170 9.72 -1.51 -15.29
C ALA A 170 9.18 -2.86 -15.77
N THR A 171 8.60 -3.66 -14.86
CA THR A 171 8.09 -4.99 -15.14
C THR A 171 6.56 -5.00 -15.29
N LEU A 172 6.03 -5.95 -16.06
CA LEU A 172 4.57 -6.13 -16.17
C LEU A 172 3.96 -6.54 -14.84
N GLU A 173 4.66 -7.31 -14.03
CA GLU A 173 4.28 -7.71 -12.68
C GLU A 173 4.01 -6.50 -11.78
N GLY A 174 4.89 -5.50 -11.80
CA GLY A 174 4.68 -4.25 -11.07
C GLY A 174 3.51 -3.43 -11.62
N ARG A 175 3.27 -3.46 -12.93
CA ARG A 175 2.12 -2.79 -13.56
C ARG A 175 0.80 -3.46 -13.18
N ILE A 176 0.76 -4.80 -13.04
CA ILE A 176 -0.41 -5.54 -12.55
C ILE A 176 -0.80 -5.04 -11.16
N VAL A 177 0.16 -4.85 -10.25
CA VAL A 177 -0.15 -4.40 -8.87
C VAL A 177 -0.89 -3.08 -8.86
N LYS A 178 -0.54 -2.14 -9.74
CA LYS A 178 -1.26 -0.86 -9.88
C LYS A 178 -2.73 -1.02 -10.28
N PHE A 179 -3.05 -1.98 -11.15
CA PHE A 179 -4.44 -2.29 -11.51
C PHE A 179 -5.14 -3.06 -10.41
N ALA A 180 -4.46 -4.02 -9.79
CA ALA A 180 -5.02 -4.82 -8.70
C ALA A 180 -5.37 -3.97 -7.48
N ASP A 181 -4.51 -3.02 -7.10
CA ASP A 181 -4.79 -2.03 -6.06
C ASP A 181 -6.07 -1.25 -6.38
N ARG A 182 -6.18 -0.73 -7.61
CA ARG A 182 -7.37 -0.02 -8.07
C ARG A 182 -8.64 -0.88 -8.04
N ILE A 183 -8.58 -2.10 -8.54
CA ILE A 183 -9.71 -3.03 -8.51
C ILE A 183 -10.13 -3.31 -7.07
N ALA A 184 -9.17 -3.55 -6.18
CA ALA A 184 -9.44 -3.82 -4.78
C ALA A 184 -10.13 -2.63 -4.11
N TYR A 185 -9.53 -1.41 -4.11
CA TYR A 185 -10.09 -0.29 -3.38
C TYR A 185 -11.42 0.19 -3.94
N ILE A 186 -11.62 0.24 -5.28
CA ILE A 186 -12.91 0.64 -5.87
C ILE A 186 -14.04 -0.25 -5.33
N ASN A 187 -13.83 -1.55 -5.31
CA ASN A 187 -14.87 -2.49 -4.91
C ASN A 187 -15.08 -2.53 -3.40
N SER A 188 -14.00 -2.50 -2.62
CA SER A 188 -14.08 -2.49 -1.16
C SER A 188 -14.68 -1.20 -0.64
N ASP A 189 -14.37 -0.06 -1.25
CA ASP A 189 -14.86 1.24 -0.80
C ASP A 189 -16.35 1.44 -1.10
N ILE A 190 -16.87 0.85 -2.20
CA ILE A 190 -18.32 0.78 -2.44
C ILE A 190 -19.00 0.00 -1.32
N ASP A 191 -18.51 -1.18 -0.99
CA ASP A 191 -19.07 -2.04 0.05
C ASP A 191 -19.06 -1.35 1.42
N ASP A 192 -17.95 -0.74 1.78
CA ASP A 192 -17.78 -0.01 3.03
C ASP A 192 -18.64 1.28 3.07
N ALA A 193 -18.79 2.00 1.94
CA ALA A 193 -19.63 3.19 1.84
C ALA A 193 -21.13 2.85 1.94
N ILE A 194 -21.58 1.75 1.37
CA ILE A 194 -22.95 1.24 1.50
C ILE A 194 -23.22 0.83 2.95
N ARG A 195 -22.30 0.09 3.58
CA ARG A 195 -22.38 -0.32 5.00
C ARG A 195 -22.45 0.89 5.93
N GLY A 196 -21.66 1.92 5.65
CA GLY A 196 -21.65 3.19 6.40
C GLY A 196 -22.82 4.12 6.11
N GLY A 197 -23.75 3.74 5.20
CA GLY A 197 -24.91 4.58 4.83
C GLY A 197 -24.52 5.85 4.05
N ILE A 198 -23.32 5.91 3.46
CA ILE A 198 -22.83 7.02 2.65
C ILE A 198 -23.35 6.91 1.22
N LEU A 199 -23.44 5.68 0.71
CA LEU A 199 -23.97 5.35 -0.61
C LEU A 199 -25.08 4.30 -0.51
N SER A 200 -25.96 4.29 -1.51
CA SER A 200 -26.80 3.15 -1.86
C SER A 200 -26.42 2.63 -3.25
N LEU A 201 -26.74 1.39 -3.56
CA LEU A 201 -26.48 0.85 -4.90
C LEU A 201 -27.14 1.67 -6.01
N SER A 202 -28.31 2.25 -5.73
CA SER A 202 -29.06 3.12 -6.66
C SER A 202 -28.39 4.47 -6.93
N ASP A 203 -27.39 4.89 -6.15
CA ASP A 203 -26.64 6.13 -6.41
C ASP A 203 -25.58 5.92 -7.49
N ILE A 204 -25.15 4.67 -7.71
CA ILE A 204 -24.19 4.34 -8.75
C ILE A 204 -24.89 4.37 -10.11
N PRO A 205 -24.32 5.06 -11.13
CA PRO A 205 -24.91 5.11 -12.46
C PRO A 205 -25.21 3.70 -13.01
N SER A 206 -26.45 3.48 -13.48
CA SER A 206 -26.92 2.18 -13.91
C SER A 206 -26.12 1.59 -15.08
N ASP A 207 -25.67 2.43 -16.00
CA ASP A 207 -24.84 2.03 -17.12
C ASP A 207 -23.48 1.43 -16.66
N LEU A 208 -22.93 1.91 -15.55
CA LEU A 208 -21.72 1.33 -14.96
C LEU A 208 -22.00 -0.03 -14.32
N LEU A 209 -23.16 -0.18 -13.65
CA LEU A 209 -23.56 -1.46 -13.06
C LEU A 209 -23.86 -2.53 -14.14
N GLU A 210 -24.44 -2.15 -15.28
CA GLU A 210 -24.64 -3.05 -16.42
C GLU A 210 -23.33 -3.62 -16.97
N ILE A 211 -22.29 -2.78 -17.09
CA ILE A 211 -20.97 -3.17 -17.59
C ILE A 211 -20.16 -3.92 -16.55
N LEU A 212 -20.09 -3.39 -15.31
CA LEU A 212 -19.18 -3.88 -14.28
C LEU A 212 -19.82 -4.94 -13.37
N GLY A 213 -21.16 -5.00 -13.28
CA GLY A 213 -21.92 -5.86 -12.37
C GLY A 213 -22.40 -5.14 -11.11
N GLU A 214 -23.50 -5.62 -10.55
CA GLU A 214 -24.10 -5.06 -9.33
C GLU A 214 -23.39 -5.57 -8.07
N GLY A 215 -23.00 -6.85 -8.06
CA GLY A 215 -22.40 -7.51 -6.91
C GLY A 215 -20.89 -7.29 -6.78
N TYR A 216 -20.39 -7.25 -5.55
CA TYR A 216 -18.95 -7.12 -5.23
C TYR A 216 -18.08 -8.11 -6.02
N SER A 217 -18.39 -9.42 -5.92
CA SER A 217 -17.62 -10.46 -6.59
C SER A 217 -17.73 -10.39 -8.12
N GLU A 218 -18.89 -9.99 -8.62
CA GLU A 218 -19.14 -9.86 -10.05
C GLU A 218 -18.30 -8.72 -10.65
N ARG A 219 -18.26 -7.56 -9.99
CA ARG A 219 -17.43 -6.42 -10.41
C ARG A 219 -15.96 -6.78 -10.47
N ILE A 220 -15.43 -7.40 -9.41
CA ILE A 220 -14.02 -7.86 -9.39
C ILE A 220 -13.76 -8.84 -10.54
N ASN A 221 -14.63 -9.82 -10.72
CA ASN A 221 -14.44 -10.83 -11.76
C ASN A 221 -14.43 -10.23 -13.16
N ARG A 222 -15.37 -9.33 -13.49
CA ARG A 222 -15.40 -8.63 -14.79
C ARG A 222 -14.18 -7.78 -15.03
N MET A 223 -13.71 -7.02 -14.03
CA MET A 223 -12.51 -6.20 -14.12
C MET A 223 -11.25 -7.07 -14.31
N VAL A 224 -11.13 -8.17 -13.55
CA VAL A 224 -9.99 -9.10 -13.67
C VAL A 224 -9.97 -9.78 -15.03
N LEU A 225 -11.11 -10.29 -15.51
CA LEU A 225 -11.21 -10.90 -16.85
C LEU A 225 -10.84 -9.91 -17.95
N SER A 226 -11.38 -8.70 -17.89
CA SER A 226 -11.05 -7.62 -18.84
C SER A 226 -9.55 -7.30 -18.85
N LEU A 227 -8.91 -7.27 -17.68
CA LEU A 227 -7.47 -7.03 -17.56
C LEU A 227 -6.66 -8.17 -18.18
N VAL A 228 -7.05 -9.42 -17.94
CA VAL A 228 -6.39 -10.60 -18.54
C VAL A 228 -6.57 -10.61 -20.06
N GLU A 229 -7.80 -10.45 -20.54
CA GLU A 229 -8.10 -10.44 -21.99
C GLU A 229 -7.37 -9.30 -22.71
N GLY A 230 -7.40 -8.09 -22.13
CA GLY A 230 -6.74 -6.92 -22.73
C GLY A 230 -5.22 -7.04 -22.81
N SER A 231 -4.61 -7.78 -21.88
CA SER A 231 -3.14 -7.91 -21.74
C SER A 231 -2.56 -9.20 -22.33
N THR A 232 -3.40 -10.17 -22.71
CA THR A 232 -2.94 -11.47 -23.23
C THR A 232 -2.05 -11.28 -24.46
N ASP A 233 -0.87 -11.90 -24.43
CA ASP A 233 0.17 -11.88 -25.48
C ASP A 233 0.68 -10.47 -25.86
N LYS A 234 0.57 -9.49 -24.95
CA LYS A 234 1.05 -8.12 -25.13
C LYS A 234 2.13 -7.74 -24.10
N ASN A 235 3.01 -6.81 -24.48
CA ASN A 235 3.98 -6.20 -23.56
C ASN A 235 3.38 -4.98 -22.83
N GLU A 236 2.12 -5.10 -22.41
CA GLU A 236 1.40 -4.07 -21.67
C GLU A 236 0.34 -4.69 -20.77
N ILE A 237 -0.07 -3.94 -19.73
CA ILE A 237 -1.18 -4.29 -18.87
C ILE A 237 -2.29 -3.28 -19.11
N VAL A 238 -3.43 -3.73 -19.64
CA VAL A 238 -4.56 -2.89 -20.04
C VAL A 238 -5.89 -3.65 -19.93
N MET A 239 -6.95 -2.97 -19.54
CA MET A 239 -8.31 -3.50 -19.62
C MET A 239 -8.87 -3.36 -21.03
N THR A 240 -9.77 -4.26 -21.40
CA THR A 240 -10.56 -4.11 -22.64
C THR A 240 -11.63 -3.04 -22.46
N GLU A 241 -12.03 -2.40 -23.54
CA GLU A 241 -13.23 -1.59 -23.58
C GLU A 241 -14.48 -2.50 -23.74
N PRO A 242 -15.62 -2.16 -23.10
CA PRO A 242 -15.93 -0.93 -22.36
C PRO A 242 -15.60 -0.97 -20.85
N VAL A 243 -15.04 -2.07 -20.33
CA VAL A 243 -14.80 -2.26 -18.89
C VAL A 243 -13.74 -1.27 -18.36
N GLY A 244 -12.71 -0.99 -19.14
CA GLY A 244 -11.66 -0.03 -18.77
C GLY A 244 -12.24 1.37 -18.56
N GLU A 245 -13.04 1.87 -19.52
CA GLU A 245 -13.70 3.17 -19.42
C GLU A 245 -14.67 3.21 -18.23
N ALA A 246 -15.52 2.18 -18.07
CA ALA A 246 -16.46 2.09 -16.98
C ALA A 246 -15.76 2.10 -15.61
N THR A 247 -14.60 1.42 -15.49
CA THR A 247 -13.78 1.41 -14.26
C THR A 247 -13.26 2.81 -13.93
N GLU A 248 -12.77 3.57 -14.89
CA GLU A 248 -12.29 4.94 -14.66
C GLU A 248 -13.46 5.89 -14.29
N ARG A 249 -14.62 5.74 -14.92
CA ARG A 249 -15.81 6.52 -14.58
C ARG A 249 -16.31 6.20 -13.17
N LEU A 250 -16.32 4.91 -12.78
CA LEU A 250 -16.67 4.49 -11.43
C LEU A 250 -15.70 5.06 -10.38
N ARG A 251 -14.40 5.04 -10.67
CA ARG A 251 -13.38 5.67 -9.82
C ARG A 251 -13.61 7.17 -9.64
N ALA A 252 -13.92 7.88 -10.74
CA ALA A 252 -14.22 9.31 -10.68
C ALA A 252 -15.48 9.59 -9.85
N PHE A 253 -16.53 8.78 -10.00
CA PHE A 253 -17.74 8.85 -9.20
C PHE A 253 -17.45 8.68 -7.69
N LEU A 254 -16.67 7.66 -7.30
CA LEU A 254 -16.29 7.46 -5.91
C LEU A 254 -15.42 8.60 -5.37
N THR A 255 -14.54 9.17 -6.21
CA THR A 255 -13.74 10.33 -5.80
C THR A 255 -14.62 11.49 -5.37
N ASP A 256 -15.64 11.80 -6.14
CA ASP A 256 -16.58 12.90 -5.83
C ASP A 256 -17.46 12.57 -4.61
N ARG A 257 -18.09 11.41 -4.60
CA ARG A 257 -19.15 11.07 -3.64
C ARG A 257 -18.66 10.53 -2.31
N VAL A 258 -17.53 9.84 -2.29
CA VAL A 258 -16.99 9.16 -1.10
C VAL A 258 -15.74 9.85 -0.56
N TYR A 259 -14.77 10.18 -1.43
CA TYR A 259 -13.47 10.64 -0.96
C TYR A 259 -13.38 12.15 -0.70
N ILE A 260 -14.26 12.98 -1.28
CA ILE A 260 -14.22 14.43 -1.10
C ILE A 260 -15.41 14.92 -0.26
N ASN A 261 -16.63 14.54 -0.59
CA ASN A 261 -17.85 15.17 -0.11
C ASN A 261 -18.62 14.37 0.95
N SER A 262 -18.06 13.31 1.51
CA SER A 262 -18.80 12.47 2.48
C SER A 262 -18.74 12.98 3.91
N ALA A 263 -19.79 12.68 4.70
CA ALA A 263 -19.85 12.99 6.13
C ALA A 263 -18.72 12.29 6.93
N ALA A 264 -18.19 11.17 6.43
CA ALA A 264 -17.07 10.45 7.03
C ALA A 264 -15.77 11.29 7.09
N LYS A 265 -15.70 12.38 6.30
CA LYS A 265 -14.57 13.31 6.25
C LYS A 265 -14.53 14.31 7.40
N SER A 266 -15.60 14.42 8.19
CA SER A 266 -15.67 15.39 9.29
C SER A 266 -14.57 15.24 10.35
N GLU A 267 -14.04 14.03 10.53
CA GLU A 267 -12.96 13.74 11.49
C GLU A 267 -11.55 13.82 10.86
N GLU A 268 -11.43 13.87 9.52
CA GLU A 268 -10.11 13.87 8.86
C GLU A 268 -9.28 15.11 9.15
N HIS A 269 -9.94 16.30 9.28
CA HIS A 269 -9.21 17.51 9.65
C HIS A 269 -8.58 17.41 11.03
N LYS A 270 -9.28 16.77 12.00
CA LYS A 270 -8.72 16.54 13.35
C LYS A 270 -7.51 15.58 13.30
N ALA A 271 -7.58 14.54 12.48
CA ALA A 271 -6.46 13.62 12.28
C ALA A 271 -5.26 14.34 11.64
N LYS A 272 -5.52 15.22 10.66
CA LYS A 272 -4.49 16.06 10.03
C LYS A 272 -3.83 17.00 11.05
N ASP A 273 -4.63 17.73 11.82
CA ASP A 273 -4.14 18.68 12.84
C ASP A 273 -3.33 17.96 13.93
N LEU A 274 -3.77 16.76 14.32
CA LEU A 274 -3.06 15.89 15.27
C LEU A 274 -1.65 15.56 14.75
N LEU A 275 -1.53 15.11 13.49
CA LEU A 275 -0.23 14.74 12.91
C LEU A 275 0.67 15.96 12.68
N VAL A 276 0.12 17.09 12.25
CA VAL A 276 0.87 18.35 12.12
C VAL A 276 1.42 18.79 13.47
N SER A 277 0.61 18.66 14.54
CA SER A 277 1.04 18.99 15.91
C SER A 277 2.16 18.06 16.39
N LEU A 278 2.04 16.75 16.14
CA LEU A 278 3.09 15.78 16.46
C LEU A 278 4.38 16.08 15.68
N TYR A 279 4.26 16.44 14.40
CA TYR A 279 5.40 16.81 13.57
C TYR A 279 6.14 18.02 14.15
N GLY A 280 5.44 19.11 14.45
CA GLY A 280 6.02 20.30 15.09
C GLY A 280 6.69 20.00 16.42
N TYR A 281 6.04 19.18 17.26
CA TYR A 281 6.57 18.78 18.56
C TYR A 281 7.96 18.14 18.45
N TYR A 282 8.14 17.17 17.52
CA TYR A 282 9.41 16.47 17.35
C TYR A 282 10.45 17.26 16.55
N ILE A 283 10.04 18.22 15.74
CA ILE A 283 10.97 19.20 15.14
C ILE A 283 11.64 20.05 16.23
N ASP A 284 10.85 20.49 17.22
CA ASP A 284 11.33 21.32 18.32
C ASP A 284 12.09 20.51 19.40
N ARG A 285 11.87 19.19 19.46
CA ARG A 285 12.43 18.28 20.49
C ARG A 285 13.02 17.01 19.87
N PRO A 286 14.06 17.12 19.05
CA PRO A 286 14.64 15.97 18.36
C PRO A 286 15.19 14.89 19.30
N ASP A 287 15.61 15.27 20.49
CA ASP A 287 16.15 14.34 21.50
C ASP A 287 15.08 13.37 22.06
N GLU A 288 13.80 13.70 21.92
CA GLU A 288 12.70 12.84 22.31
C GLU A 288 12.29 11.81 21.26
N LEU A 289 12.87 11.87 20.05
CA LEU A 289 12.68 10.82 19.04
C LEU A 289 13.24 9.48 19.54
N PRO A 290 12.61 8.36 19.15
CA PRO A 290 13.19 7.04 19.40
C PRO A 290 14.60 6.90 18.80
N PRO A 291 15.47 6.04 19.39
CA PRO A 291 16.89 5.96 19.02
C PRO A 291 17.17 5.79 17.52
N LEU A 292 16.37 4.95 16.84
CA LEU A 292 16.48 4.77 15.38
C LEU A 292 16.33 6.09 14.63
N TYR A 293 15.28 6.85 14.97
CA TYR A 293 14.99 8.11 14.26
C TYR A 293 15.94 9.23 14.61
N ARG A 294 16.56 9.24 15.82
CA ARG A 294 17.66 10.15 16.12
C ARG A 294 18.86 9.89 15.22
N ARG A 295 19.25 8.64 15.04
CA ARG A 295 20.34 8.27 14.11
C ARG A 295 20.02 8.65 12.66
N ILE A 296 18.78 8.40 12.20
CA ILE A 296 18.33 8.83 10.86
C ILE A 296 18.38 10.34 10.73
N ALA A 297 18.07 11.09 11.80
CA ALA A 297 18.13 12.56 11.77
C ALA A 297 19.56 13.10 11.56
N GLU A 298 20.58 12.40 12.07
CA GLU A 298 21.99 12.76 11.85
C GLU A 298 22.41 12.57 10.38
N GLU A 299 21.84 11.57 9.69
CA GLU A 299 22.22 11.20 8.33
C GLU A 299 21.34 11.89 7.27
N ASP A 300 20.03 11.89 7.45
CA ASP A 300 19.03 12.32 6.46
C ASP A 300 18.35 13.67 6.84
N GLY A 301 18.71 14.22 7.99
CA GLY A 301 18.14 15.46 8.53
C GLY A 301 16.85 15.24 9.34
N ILE A 302 16.64 16.15 10.30
CA ILE A 302 15.57 16.07 11.30
C ILE A 302 14.16 16.05 10.66
N LYS A 303 13.92 16.85 9.63
CA LYS A 303 12.61 16.93 8.95
C LYS A 303 12.21 15.59 8.38
N THR A 304 13.15 14.92 7.71
CA THR A 304 12.93 13.59 7.10
C THR A 304 12.70 12.54 8.17
N SER A 305 13.51 12.55 9.22
CA SER A 305 13.40 11.60 10.30
C SER A 305 12.07 11.70 11.06
N VAL A 306 11.59 12.92 11.33
CA VAL A 306 10.27 13.13 11.95
C VAL A 306 9.15 12.64 11.05
N ALA A 307 9.21 12.90 9.73
CA ALA A 307 8.24 12.37 8.78
C ALA A 307 8.25 10.85 8.73
N ASP A 308 9.43 10.22 8.77
CA ASP A 308 9.58 8.77 8.88
C ASP A 308 8.94 8.21 10.13
N PHE A 309 9.19 8.84 11.28
CA PHE A 309 8.61 8.41 12.55
C PHE A 309 7.08 8.47 12.53
N ILE A 310 6.52 9.60 12.05
CA ILE A 310 5.07 9.78 11.95
C ILE A 310 4.45 8.78 10.96
N SER A 311 5.03 8.62 9.78
CA SER A 311 4.49 7.70 8.77
C SER A 311 4.50 6.24 9.25
N CYS A 312 5.43 5.88 10.13
CA CYS A 312 5.52 4.56 10.73
C CYS A 312 4.55 4.31 11.90
N MET A 313 3.82 5.31 12.39
CA MET A 313 2.82 5.13 13.45
C MET A 313 1.60 4.35 12.93
N THR A 314 0.89 3.71 13.86
CA THR A 314 -0.49 3.28 13.65
C THR A 314 -1.44 4.39 14.08
N ASP A 315 -2.69 4.35 13.63
CA ASP A 315 -3.70 5.36 13.97
C ASP A 315 -3.86 5.48 15.49
N ARG A 316 -4.00 4.34 16.17
CA ARG A 316 -4.12 4.29 17.61
C ARG A 316 -2.88 4.86 18.33
N TYR A 317 -1.68 4.48 17.87
CA TYR A 317 -0.45 4.98 18.47
C TYR A 317 -0.33 6.51 18.34
N ALA A 318 -0.69 7.06 17.17
CA ALA A 318 -0.69 8.51 16.95
C ALA A 318 -1.66 9.24 17.89
N VAL A 319 -2.89 8.72 18.08
CA VAL A 319 -3.87 9.28 19.02
C VAL A 319 -3.37 9.21 20.46
N ASP A 320 -2.87 8.04 20.90
CA ASP A 320 -2.39 7.84 22.26
C ASP A 320 -1.15 8.71 22.56
N LEU A 321 -0.27 8.89 21.57
CA LEU A 321 0.89 9.77 21.68
C LEU A 321 0.47 11.23 21.80
N PHE A 322 -0.47 11.68 20.95
CA PHE A 322 -1.00 13.04 21.01
C PHE A 322 -1.64 13.33 22.37
N ARG A 323 -2.48 12.42 22.87
CA ARG A 323 -3.09 12.56 24.21
C ARG A 323 -2.02 12.75 25.27
N ARG A 324 -1.01 11.92 25.28
CA ARG A 324 0.07 11.96 26.26
C ARG A 324 0.88 13.26 26.23
N LEU A 325 1.07 13.85 25.04
CA LEU A 325 1.91 15.04 24.86
C LEU A 325 1.14 16.35 25.02
N PHE A 326 -0.14 16.37 24.65
CA PHE A 326 -0.91 17.62 24.53
C PHE A 326 -2.11 17.73 25.46
N ILE A 327 -2.55 16.62 26.07
CA ILE A 327 -3.68 16.63 26.98
C ILE A 327 -3.16 16.41 28.41
N PRO A 328 -3.43 17.34 29.36
CA PRO A 328 -3.00 17.16 30.74
C PRO A 328 -3.65 15.93 31.36
N ASP A 329 -2.86 15.12 32.05
CA ASP A 329 -3.39 14.04 32.91
C ASP A 329 -4.05 14.62 34.17
N VAL A 330 -5.11 13.95 34.62
CA VAL A 330 -5.71 14.28 35.94
C VAL A 330 -4.70 13.92 37.02
N TRP A 331 -4.26 14.91 37.79
CA TRP A 331 -3.38 14.67 38.93
C TRP A 331 -4.08 13.72 39.93
N ARG A 332 -3.65 12.48 39.98
CA ARG A 332 -4.09 11.51 40.95
C ARG A 332 -3.23 11.74 42.20
N GLY A 333 -3.71 12.63 43.09
CA GLY A 333 -3.08 12.81 44.38
C GLY A 333 -2.84 11.45 45.04
N GLY A 334 -1.64 11.27 45.58
CA GLY A 334 -1.35 10.04 46.32
C GLY A 334 -2.45 9.78 47.34
N ALA A 335 -2.99 8.58 47.30
CA ALA A 335 -3.90 8.13 48.36
C ALA A 335 -3.15 8.26 49.71
N VAL A 336 -3.67 9.12 50.57
CA VAL A 336 -3.30 9.16 51.98
C VAL A 336 -3.74 7.89 52.62
#